data_06a7f5d0bfa81bea4996787f4ea0df19
#
_entry.id   06a7f5d0bfa81bea4996787f4ea0df19
#
_cell.length_a   1.000
_cell.length_b   1.000
_cell.length_c   1.000
_cell.angle_alpha   90.00
_cell.angle_beta   90.00
_cell.angle_gamma   90.00
#
_symmetry.space_group_name_H-M   'P 1'
#
loop_
_entity.id
_entity.type
_entity.pdbx_description
1 polymer ?
#
loop_
_entity_poly.entity_id
_entity_poly.type
_entity_poly.pdbx_seq_one_letter_code
_entity_poly.pdbx_strand_id
1 'polypeptide(L)'
;MYDIIVVGAGHAGIEACLAGARTGNKTLLITSNFSNAGSMPCNTSIGGPAKGIIVREIDALGGQMGKTTDATYLQMKMLNTAKGPGVQSLRAQADKKAYPRYMQKVLKQQENLDIVEAMVEDLIVEGDECKGVILADGTRFESHTTILTTGTYLKAEVLVGHSKTPSGPDKQKESLYLSSKLKDYGFRIQRLKTGTPPRVEINSIDYSKTTVQPGTDAKLSFSYETTHFTPVEDQTVCYLTYTTAETHKLIRDNLDKCAMFSGLIKGIGPRYCPSIEDKVVKFADKERHQIFLEPESKEMNTIYVQGFSTSMPHDIQEKMVHSLPGLENCTILKYAYAIEYDAIDPLQLWPSLETKVLKNLFTAGQINGTSGYEEAAGQGLIAGINASKKVKGNKPLILKRDEAYIGVLIDDLVTKGTKEPYRMLTSRAEYRLLLRHDNADERLRKYGHDAGLVNDEVYSRYLDKMNRIHAEIERLDTIHFSPKSEINDLLEEKGSTRLKEGVTARAILQRPELVYEDLLPYIEHVDLTEEEMRRVTILIKYKGYIEKTLRQVEKVKNMEEKQIPADLNYDDVLNLSLEARQKLKKVRPVTIGQATRISGINPADISVLLIHLKTQYGD
;
A
#
# COMPACT_ATOMS: atom_id res chain seq x y z
N MET A 1 -3.92 32.23 6.24
CA MET A 1 -4.30 31.39 5.12
C MET A 1 -3.14 30.45 4.79
N TYR A 2 -3.39 29.17 4.61
CA TYR A 2 -2.43 28.14 4.20
C TYR A 2 -2.58 27.79 2.73
N ASP A 3 -1.56 27.24 2.11
CA ASP A 3 -1.68 26.67 0.78
C ASP A 3 -2.40 25.32 0.85
N ILE A 4 -2.01 24.48 1.82
CA ILE A 4 -2.53 23.14 2.02
C ILE A 4 -2.84 22.91 3.50
N ILE A 5 -4.03 22.39 3.80
CA ILE A 5 -4.38 21.85 5.12
C ILE A 5 -4.55 20.34 4.99
N VAL A 6 -3.90 19.59 5.89
CA VAL A 6 -4.05 18.13 5.99
C VAL A 6 -4.68 17.79 7.34
N VAL A 7 -5.75 17.02 7.31
CA VAL A 7 -6.49 16.59 8.51
C VAL A 7 -6.19 15.12 8.79
N GLY A 8 -5.56 14.84 9.92
CA GLY A 8 -5.14 13.50 10.34
C GLY A 8 -3.64 13.25 10.14
N ALA A 9 -2.99 12.67 11.15
CA ALA A 9 -1.55 12.35 11.15
C ALA A 9 -1.28 10.84 11.11
N GLY A 10 -2.14 10.06 10.44
CA GLY A 10 -1.88 8.68 10.05
C GLY A 10 -0.94 8.63 8.83
N HIS A 11 -0.71 7.43 8.29
CA HIS A 11 0.24 7.24 7.20
C HIS A 11 -0.10 8.07 5.95
N ALA A 12 -1.38 8.22 5.61
CA ALA A 12 -1.81 9.09 4.51
C ALA A 12 -1.53 10.57 4.79
N GLY A 13 -1.89 11.05 5.98
CA GLY A 13 -1.72 12.46 6.35
C GLY A 13 -0.26 12.88 6.44
N ILE A 14 0.60 12.00 6.94
CA ILE A 14 2.06 12.25 7.00
C ILE A 14 2.63 12.41 5.60
N GLU A 15 2.37 11.49 4.70
CA GLU A 15 2.88 11.61 3.32
C GLU A 15 2.31 12.82 2.60
N ALA A 16 1.03 13.14 2.81
CA ALA A 16 0.39 14.30 2.20
C ALA A 16 0.98 15.63 2.70
N CYS A 17 1.15 15.81 4.00
CA CYS A 17 1.69 17.07 4.56
C CYS A 17 3.19 17.24 4.25
N LEU A 18 3.97 16.15 4.27
CA LEU A 18 5.37 16.21 3.87
C LEU A 18 5.52 16.54 2.38
N ALA A 19 4.68 15.96 1.51
CA ALA A 19 4.68 16.30 0.09
C ALA A 19 4.35 17.79 -0.14
N GLY A 20 3.34 18.31 0.56
CA GLY A 20 2.98 19.73 0.51
C GLY A 20 4.11 20.64 0.95
N ALA A 21 4.66 20.40 2.13
CA ALA A 21 5.72 21.21 2.71
C ALA A 21 7.04 21.16 1.92
N ARG A 22 7.47 19.95 1.50
CA ARG A 22 8.71 19.74 0.73
C ARG A 22 8.67 20.34 -0.66
N THR A 23 7.50 20.55 -1.21
CA THR A 23 7.32 21.25 -2.50
C THR A 23 7.14 22.77 -2.34
N GLY A 24 7.43 23.30 -1.14
CA GLY A 24 7.49 24.74 -0.85
C GLY A 24 6.15 25.39 -0.52
N ASN A 25 5.09 24.61 -0.25
CA ASN A 25 3.79 25.16 0.15
C ASN A 25 3.72 25.35 1.66
N LYS A 26 3.11 26.45 2.10
CA LYS A 26 2.76 26.66 3.50
C LYS A 26 1.68 25.67 3.90
N THR A 27 2.06 24.65 4.66
CA THR A 27 1.23 23.49 4.97
C THR A 27 0.88 23.43 6.45
N LEU A 28 -0.37 23.11 6.78
CA LEU A 28 -0.85 22.88 8.14
C LEU A 28 -1.29 21.42 8.28
N LEU A 29 -0.72 20.72 9.26
CA LEU A 29 -1.19 19.41 9.71
C LEU A 29 -2.05 19.59 10.97
N ILE A 30 -3.29 19.13 10.92
CA ILE A 30 -4.19 19.11 12.09
C ILE A 30 -4.44 17.67 12.49
N THR A 31 -4.18 17.33 13.74
CA THR A 31 -4.42 16.00 14.30
C THR A 31 -5.02 16.10 15.69
N SER A 32 -5.88 15.16 16.06
CA SER A 32 -6.50 15.15 17.40
C SER A 32 -5.50 14.87 18.51
N ASN A 33 -4.41 14.17 18.21
CA ASN A 33 -3.34 13.84 19.16
C ASN A 33 -2.04 13.57 18.39
N PHE A 34 -1.09 14.49 18.50
CA PHE A 34 0.20 14.37 17.80
C PHE A 34 1.07 13.21 18.31
N SER A 35 0.92 12.81 19.58
CA SER A 35 1.66 11.65 20.11
C SER A 35 1.33 10.33 19.40
N ASN A 36 0.22 10.29 18.67
CA ASN A 36 -0.21 9.16 17.87
C ASN A 36 0.13 9.27 16.38
N ALA A 37 0.83 10.34 15.97
CA ALA A 37 1.24 10.50 14.58
C ALA A 37 2.14 9.33 14.14
N GLY A 38 1.79 8.69 13.03
CA GLY A 38 2.49 7.51 12.52
C GLY A 38 2.27 6.21 13.30
N SER A 39 1.30 6.17 14.21
CA SER A 39 0.98 4.96 14.99
C SER A 39 0.52 3.80 14.13
N MET A 40 0.79 2.59 14.62
CA MET A 40 0.41 1.31 14.01
C MET A 40 -0.55 0.54 14.94
N PRO A 41 -1.84 0.92 15.03
CA PRO A 41 -2.76 0.31 16.00
C PRO A 41 -3.16 -1.12 15.63
N CYS A 42 -3.19 -1.46 14.34
CA CYS A 42 -3.58 -2.80 13.88
C CYS A 42 -2.40 -3.77 13.98
N ASN A 43 -1.41 -3.64 13.11
CA ASN A 43 -0.20 -4.48 13.09
C ASN A 43 1.05 -3.61 12.94
N THR A 44 2.21 -4.20 13.13
CA THR A 44 3.51 -3.52 12.99
C THR A 44 4.29 -3.98 11.75
N SER A 45 3.59 -4.52 10.75
CA SER A 45 4.21 -4.96 9.50
C SER A 45 4.06 -3.89 8.41
N ILE A 46 5.15 -3.60 7.71
CA ILE A 46 5.20 -2.76 6.51
C ILE A 46 5.65 -3.62 5.33
N GLY A 47 4.93 -3.54 4.21
CA GLY A 47 5.21 -4.32 3.01
C GLY A 47 4.46 -5.65 2.95
N GLY A 48 5.07 -6.61 2.27
CA GLY A 48 4.43 -7.87 1.88
C GLY A 48 4.03 -7.85 0.40
N PRO A 49 3.40 -8.93 -0.11
CA PRO A 49 3.06 -9.04 -1.54
C PRO A 49 2.29 -7.83 -2.06
N ALA A 50 2.71 -7.26 -3.16
CA ALA A 50 2.28 -5.98 -3.74
C ALA A 50 2.56 -4.74 -2.86
N LYS A 51 2.32 -4.81 -1.56
CA LYS A 51 2.45 -3.69 -0.63
C LYS A 51 3.90 -3.22 -0.48
N GLY A 52 4.87 -4.12 -0.41
CA GLY A 52 6.28 -3.76 -0.42
C GLY A 52 6.71 -3.03 -1.68
N ILE A 53 6.06 -3.31 -2.81
CA ILE A 53 6.28 -2.58 -4.06
C ILE A 53 5.73 -1.15 -3.93
N ILE A 54 4.55 -0.97 -3.34
CA ILE A 54 3.99 0.37 -3.06
C ILE A 54 4.95 1.19 -2.19
N VAL A 55 5.57 0.59 -1.15
CA VAL A 55 6.55 1.31 -0.31
C VAL A 55 7.77 1.76 -1.12
N ARG A 56 8.27 0.90 -2.02
CA ARG A 56 9.35 1.26 -2.95
C ARG A 56 8.92 2.38 -3.92
N GLU A 57 7.68 2.37 -4.37
CA GLU A 57 7.10 3.42 -5.22
C GLU A 57 6.96 4.75 -4.47
N ILE A 58 6.53 4.70 -3.20
CA ILE A 58 6.50 5.88 -2.31
C ILE A 58 7.90 6.49 -2.18
N ASP A 59 8.92 5.67 -1.92
CA ASP A 59 10.31 6.13 -1.82
C ASP A 59 10.83 6.71 -3.14
N ALA A 60 10.56 6.05 -4.25
CA ALA A 60 10.96 6.52 -5.58
C ALA A 60 10.39 7.92 -5.89
N LEU A 61 9.16 8.19 -5.47
CA LEU A 61 8.51 9.50 -5.58
C LEU A 61 9.00 10.54 -4.57
N GLY A 62 9.82 10.16 -3.60
CA GLY A 62 10.34 11.06 -2.56
C GLY A 62 9.54 11.06 -1.26
N GLY A 63 8.69 10.04 -1.01
CA GLY A 63 7.96 9.86 0.23
C GLY A 63 8.83 9.37 1.40
N GLN A 64 8.24 9.22 2.57
CA GLN A 64 8.94 9.02 3.85
C GLN A 64 8.85 7.59 4.39
N MET A 65 7.79 6.83 4.09
CA MET A 65 7.51 5.53 4.73
C MET A 65 8.67 4.55 4.62
N GLY A 66 9.29 4.41 3.46
CA GLY A 66 10.43 3.53 3.24
C GLY A 66 11.63 3.88 4.11
N LYS A 67 11.99 5.15 4.15
CA LYS A 67 13.11 5.68 4.96
C LYS A 67 12.90 5.44 6.46
N THR A 68 11.71 5.71 6.96
CA THR A 68 11.37 5.49 8.37
C THR A 68 11.36 4.01 8.73
N THR A 69 10.84 3.17 7.83
CA THR A 69 10.86 1.71 8.03
C THR A 69 12.28 1.19 8.10
N ASP A 70 13.15 1.58 7.17
CA ASP A 70 14.54 1.15 7.14
C ASP A 70 15.35 1.61 8.38
N ALA A 71 15.00 2.76 8.94
CA ALA A 71 15.64 3.30 10.15
C ALA A 71 15.17 2.61 11.45
N THR A 72 14.03 1.89 11.45
CA THR A 72 13.36 1.46 12.69
C THR A 72 12.86 0.02 12.69
N TYR A 73 13.15 -0.79 11.66
CA TYR A 73 12.64 -2.15 11.60
C TYR A 73 13.27 -3.09 12.64
N LEU A 74 12.50 -4.07 13.07
CA LEU A 74 12.93 -5.18 13.92
C LEU A 74 13.47 -6.33 13.09
N GLN A 75 12.86 -6.58 11.93
CA GLN A 75 13.18 -7.67 11.02
C GLN A 75 12.85 -7.28 9.58
N MET A 76 13.67 -7.73 8.63
CA MET A 76 13.44 -7.55 7.20
C MET A 76 13.45 -8.89 6.47
N LYS A 77 12.48 -9.09 5.57
CA LYS A 77 12.37 -10.31 4.75
C LYS A 77 12.10 -10.00 3.29
N MET A 78 12.74 -10.77 2.39
CA MET A 78 12.30 -10.90 1.01
C MET A 78 11.29 -12.06 0.93
N LEU A 79 10.10 -11.76 0.45
CA LEU A 79 9.03 -12.76 0.26
C LEU A 79 9.01 -13.26 -1.19
N ASN A 80 8.50 -14.48 -1.37
CA ASN A 80 8.34 -15.12 -2.68
C ASN A 80 9.66 -15.31 -3.45
N THR A 81 10.77 -15.53 -2.76
CA THR A 81 12.11 -15.70 -3.37
C THR A 81 12.18 -16.87 -4.35
N ALA A 82 11.38 -17.93 -4.13
CA ALA A 82 11.25 -19.07 -5.04
C ALA A 82 10.39 -18.79 -6.29
N LYS A 83 9.81 -17.59 -6.40
CA LYS A 83 8.97 -17.18 -7.53
C LYS A 83 9.70 -16.15 -8.39
N GLY A 84 9.15 -15.88 -9.59
CA GLY A 84 9.70 -14.85 -10.47
C GLY A 84 9.62 -13.42 -9.89
N PRO A 85 10.41 -12.47 -10.43
CA PRO A 85 10.60 -11.12 -9.85
C PRO A 85 9.31 -10.28 -9.81
N GLY A 86 8.33 -10.59 -10.62
CA GLY A 86 7.05 -9.87 -10.66
C GLY A 86 6.16 -10.01 -9.42
N VAL A 87 6.51 -10.91 -8.48
CA VAL A 87 5.77 -11.13 -7.22
C VAL A 87 6.66 -11.12 -5.98
N GLN A 88 7.98 -10.97 -6.15
CA GLN A 88 8.91 -10.78 -5.03
C GLN A 88 8.65 -9.43 -4.38
N SER A 89 8.74 -9.37 -3.07
CA SER A 89 8.48 -8.14 -2.33
C SER A 89 9.08 -8.17 -0.93
N LEU A 90 9.46 -7.01 -0.42
CA LEU A 90 9.94 -6.84 0.94
C LEU A 90 8.80 -6.80 1.95
N ARG A 91 9.08 -7.33 3.13
CA ARG A 91 8.28 -7.15 4.33
C ARG A 91 9.19 -6.86 5.52
N ALA A 92 8.90 -5.78 6.23
CA ALA A 92 9.53 -5.45 7.50
C ALA A 92 8.56 -5.65 8.66
N GLN A 93 9.09 -6.16 9.76
CA GLN A 93 8.48 -5.98 11.08
C GLN A 93 8.99 -4.65 11.61
N ALA A 94 8.13 -3.64 11.69
CA ALA A 94 8.48 -2.33 12.22
C ALA A 94 8.42 -2.32 13.75
N ASP A 95 9.16 -1.41 14.38
CA ASP A 95 9.09 -1.18 15.81
C ASP A 95 7.95 -0.19 16.13
N LYS A 96 6.95 -0.64 16.88
CA LYS A 96 5.73 0.12 17.22
C LYS A 96 6.00 1.41 18.00
N LYS A 97 7.13 1.52 18.67
CA LYS A 97 7.56 2.71 19.42
C LYS A 97 8.52 3.57 18.62
N ALA A 98 9.50 2.93 17.99
CA ALA A 98 10.55 3.64 17.25
C ALA A 98 10.02 4.29 15.95
N TYR A 99 9.14 3.60 15.21
CA TYR A 99 8.60 4.12 13.94
C TYR A 99 7.80 5.43 14.13
N PRO A 100 6.78 5.50 15.00
CA PRO A 100 6.07 6.76 15.24
C PRO A 100 6.98 7.88 15.77
N ARG A 101 7.89 7.55 16.67
CA ARG A 101 8.85 8.51 17.24
C ARG A 101 9.74 9.13 16.17
N TYR A 102 10.22 8.31 15.24
CA TYR A 102 11.00 8.77 14.09
C TYR A 102 10.18 9.67 13.18
N MET A 103 8.94 9.27 12.84
CA MET A 103 8.02 10.09 12.03
C MET A 103 7.70 11.43 12.70
N GLN A 104 7.43 11.43 13.99
CA GLN A 104 7.16 12.68 14.75
C GLN A 104 8.37 13.62 14.74
N LYS A 105 9.58 13.06 14.80
CA LYS A 105 10.82 13.86 14.65
C LYS A 105 10.89 14.47 13.26
N VAL A 106 10.65 13.70 12.20
CA VAL A 106 10.65 14.21 10.82
C VAL A 106 9.63 15.33 10.64
N LEU A 107 8.40 15.15 11.15
CA LEU A 107 7.34 16.16 11.06
C LEU A 107 7.72 17.46 11.79
N LYS A 108 8.27 17.37 13.00
CA LYS A 108 8.69 18.54 13.80
C LYS A 108 9.84 19.33 13.16
N GLN A 109 10.69 18.66 12.39
CA GLN A 109 11.85 19.26 11.73
C GLN A 109 11.55 19.76 10.32
N GLN A 110 10.35 19.45 9.80
CA GLN A 110 10.00 19.79 8.42
C GLN A 110 9.73 21.29 8.28
N GLU A 111 10.49 21.96 7.43
CA GLU A 111 10.22 23.34 7.03
C GLU A 111 8.87 23.45 6.29
N ASN A 112 8.25 24.64 6.34
CA ASN A 112 6.94 24.95 5.75
C ASN A 112 5.76 24.13 6.31
N LEU A 113 5.93 23.45 7.43
CA LEU A 113 4.92 22.64 8.08
C LEU A 113 4.61 23.16 9.49
N ASP A 114 3.38 23.65 9.67
CA ASP A 114 2.82 23.93 10.99
C ASP A 114 1.98 22.73 11.46
N ILE A 115 1.97 22.50 12.77
CA ILE A 115 1.23 21.38 13.38
C ILE A 115 0.31 21.94 14.46
N VAL A 116 -0.98 21.58 14.38
CA VAL A 116 -2.00 21.95 15.36
C VAL A 116 -2.66 20.68 15.90
N GLU A 117 -2.73 20.57 17.22
CA GLU A 117 -3.43 19.47 17.90
C GLU A 117 -4.86 19.91 18.20
N ALA A 118 -5.81 19.44 17.38
CA ALA A 118 -7.22 19.77 17.48
C ALA A 118 -8.09 18.76 16.71
N MET A 119 -9.40 18.76 17.00
CA MET A 119 -10.39 17.98 16.26
C MET A 119 -11.06 18.87 15.20
N VAL A 120 -11.06 18.42 13.95
CA VAL A 120 -11.80 19.05 12.85
C VAL A 120 -13.21 18.46 12.84
N GLU A 121 -14.23 19.32 12.86
CA GLU A 121 -15.64 18.92 12.89
C GLU A 121 -16.44 19.37 11.67
N ASP A 122 -15.92 20.36 10.90
CA ASP A 122 -16.60 20.83 9.69
C ASP A 122 -15.59 21.40 8.67
N LEU A 123 -16.09 21.73 7.48
CA LEU A 123 -15.37 22.38 6.40
C LEU A 123 -15.85 23.81 6.23
N ILE A 124 -14.97 24.69 5.75
CA ILE A 124 -15.37 26.00 5.22
C ILE A 124 -15.72 25.76 3.75
N VAL A 125 -17.00 25.93 3.40
CA VAL A 125 -17.48 25.70 2.03
C VAL A 125 -18.12 26.96 1.50
N GLU A 126 -17.72 27.40 0.31
CA GLU A 126 -18.29 28.53 -0.42
C GLU A 126 -18.68 28.03 -1.83
N GLY A 127 -20.00 27.98 -2.09
CA GLY A 127 -20.52 27.38 -3.32
C GLY A 127 -20.17 25.90 -3.42
N ASP A 128 -19.38 25.53 -4.42
CA ASP A 128 -18.89 24.16 -4.67
C ASP A 128 -17.40 23.98 -4.32
N GLU A 129 -16.83 24.93 -3.56
CA GLU A 129 -15.42 24.93 -3.20
C GLU A 129 -15.18 24.79 -1.69
N CYS A 130 -14.23 23.94 -1.32
CA CYS A 130 -13.68 23.89 0.03
C CYS A 130 -12.63 25.00 0.18
N LYS A 131 -12.75 25.80 1.24
CA LYS A 131 -11.86 26.94 1.57
C LYS A 131 -11.10 26.73 2.87
N GLY A 132 -11.22 25.60 3.51
CA GLY A 132 -10.55 25.29 4.77
C GLY A 132 -11.38 24.41 5.71
N VAL A 133 -11.07 24.50 7.00
CA VAL A 133 -11.67 23.67 8.04
C VAL A 133 -12.12 24.48 9.25
N ILE A 134 -13.06 23.91 10.03
CA ILE A 134 -13.56 24.43 11.28
C ILE A 134 -13.28 23.41 12.38
N LEU A 135 -12.65 23.85 13.44
CA LEU A 135 -12.33 23.02 14.60
C LEU A 135 -13.54 22.89 15.55
N ALA A 136 -13.45 21.95 16.49
CA ALA A 136 -14.46 21.71 17.51
C ALA A 136 -14.75 22.92 18.42
N ASP A 137 -13.78 23.81 18.61
CA ASP A 137 -13.92 25.05 19.38
C ASP A 137 -14.41 26.24 18.54
N GLY A 138 -14.72 26.03 17.26
CA GLY A 138 -15.16 27.04 16.31
C GLY A 138 -14.01 27.77 15.60
N THR A 139 -12.75 27.51 15.93
CA THR A 139 -11.60 28.10 15.23
C THR A 139 -11.62 27.71 13.75
N ARG A 140 -11.32 28.67 12.88
CA ARG A 140 -11.34 28.51 11.42
C ARG A 140 -9.94 28.64 10.86
N PHE A 141 -9.54 27.70 10.01
CA PHE A 141 -8.32 27.77 9.21
C PHE A 141 -8.67 27.75 7.73
N GLU A 142 -8.24 28.78 7.01
CA GLU A 142 -8.44 28.89 5.56
C GLU A 142 -7.27 28.32 4.77
N SER A 143 -7.57 27.69 3.63
CA SER A 143 -6.58 27.13 2.71
C SER A 143 -7.02 27.20 1.26
N HIS A 144 -6.03 27.13 0.35
CA HIS A 144 -6.29 26.91 -1.08
C HIS A 144 -6.78 25.47 -1.37
N THR A 145 -6.22 24.48 -0.67
CA THR A 145 -6.62 23.06 -0.78
C THR A 145 -6.64 22.41 0.60
N THR A 146 -7.53 21.43 0.76
CA THR A 146 -7.68 20.63 1.98
C THR A 146 -7.61 19.16 1.66
N ILE A 147 -6.92 18.37 2.47
CA ILE A 147 -6.79 16.91 2.32
C ILE A 147 -7.31 16.23 3.59
N LEU A 148 -8.38 15.44 3.48
CA LEU A 148 -8.92 14.64 4.57
C LEU A 148 -8.27 13.25 4.59
N THR A 149 -7.71 12.87 5.73
CA THR A 149 -7.06 11.58 5.97
C THR A 149 -7.47 11.01 7.33
N THR A 150 -8.78 10.93 7.56
CA THR A 150 -9.37 10.65 8.87
C THR A 150 -9.22 9.20 9.37
N GLY A 151 -8.71 8.30 8.54
CA GLY A 151 -8.45 6.90 8.93
C GLY A 151 -9.71 6.17 9.41
N THR A 152 -9.59 5.45 10.53
CA THR A 152 -10.69 4.72 11.18
C THR A 152 -11.46 5.54 12.21
N TYR A 153 -11.26 6.86 12.25
CA TYR A 153 -11.85 7.72 13.30
C TYR A 153 -13.22 8.29 12.95
N LEU A 154 -13.59 8.25 11.67
CA LEU A 154 -14.83 8.85 11.19
C LEU A 154 -16.04 8.04 11.67
N LYS A 155 -16.75 8.55 12.67
CA LYS A 155 -17.88 7.88 13.36
C LYS A 155 -17.52 6.44 13.79
N ALA A 156 -16.36 6.27 14.40
CA ALA A 156 -15.81 4.99 14.77
C ALA A 156 -16.55 4.35 15.96
N GLU A 157 -16.68 3.02 15.91
CA GLU A 157 -17.31 2.23 16.98
C GLU A 157 -16.55 0.90 17.15
N VAL A 158 -16.10 0.64 18.38
CA VAL A 158 -15.43 -0.61 18.77
C VAL A 158 -16.48 -1.65 19.18
N LEU A 159 -16.30 -2.89 18.70
CA LEU A 159 -17.23 -4.00 18.92
C LEU A 159 -16.51 -5.21 19.51
N VAL A 160 -17.04 -5.73 20.61
CA VAL A 160 -16.59 -6.96 21.28
C VAL A 160 -17.82 -7.72 21.78
N GLY A 161 -18.01 -8.96 21.34
CA GLY A 161 -19.21 -9.72 21.64
C GLY A 161 -20.46 -8.95 21.19
N HIS A 162 -21.39 -8.74 22.12
CA HIS A 162 -22.61 -7.94 21.90
C HIS A 162 -22.47 -6.47 22.32
N SER A 163 -21.27 -6.03 22.70
CA SER A 163 -21.01 -4.67 23.14
C SER A 163 -20.54 -3.79 21.98
N LYS A 164 -21.06 -2.55 21.94
CA LYS A 164 -20.73 -1.52 20.95
C LYS A 164 -20.41 -0.22 21.68
N THR A 165 -19.20 0.30 21.48
CA THR A 165 -18.72 1.50 22.17
C THR A 165 -18.22 2.51 21.16
N PRO A 166 -18.77 3.74 21.12
CA PRO A 166 -18.21 4.84 20.33
C PRO A 166 -16.78 5.12 20.75
N SER A 167 -15.82 4.84 19.89
CA SER A 167 -14.39 5.06 20.13
C SER A 167 -13.59 4.78 18.87
N GLY A 168 -12.50 5.53 18.65
CA GLY A 168 -11.44 5.17 17.72
C GLY A 168 -10.55 4.03 18.26
N PRO A 169 -9.53 3.62 17.50
CA PRO A 169 -8.55 2.64 17.95
C PRO A 169 -7.91 3.04 19.28
N ASP A 170 -7.60 2.05 20.13
CA ASP A 170 -6.91 2.26 21.41
C ASP A 170 -7.57 3.28 22.34
N LYS A 171 -8.91 3.33 22.36
CA LYS A 171 -9.74 4.23 23.18
C LYS A 171 -9.56 5.73 22.86
N GLN A 172 -9.13 6.06 21.65
CA GLN A 172 -9.03 7.45 21.22
C GLN A 172 -10.38 8.02 20.83
N LYS A 173 -10.50 9.35 20.92
CA LYS A 173 -11.74 10.05 20.56
C LYS A 173 -12.00 9.94 19.06
N GLU A 174 -13.21 9.52 18.69
CA GLU A 174 -13.70 9.47 17.32
C GLU A 174 -14.17 10.86 16.85
N SER A 175 -14.23 11.05 15.52
CA SER A 175 -14.82 12.23 14.89
C SER A 175 -16.29 11.94 14.55
N LEU A 176 -17.22 12.52 15.32
CA LEU A 176 -18.65 12.27 15.18
C LEU A 176 -19.30 13.17 14.14
N TYR A 177 -18.96 14.44 14.12
CA TYR A 177 -19.69 15.45 13.34
C TYR A 177 -19.26 15.53 11.89
N LEU A 178 -17.97 15.37 11.59
CA LEU A 178 -17.46 15.50 10.22
C LEU A 178 -18.15 14.52 9.23
N SER A 179 -18.49 13.31 9.66
CA SER A 179 -19.20 12.35 8.80
C SER A 179 -20.59 12.84 8.40
N SER A 180 -21.36 13.43 9.33
CA SER A 180 -22.67 14.01 9.01
C SER A 180 -22.54 15.22 8.11
N LYS A 181 -21.56 16.09 8.36
CA LYS A 181 -21.29 17.25 7.50
C LYS A 181 -20.92 16.85 6.07
N LEU A 182 -20.11 15.81 5.89
CA LEU A 182 -19.81 15.29 4.56
C LEU A 182 -21.09 14.81 3.84
N LYS A 183 -22.05 14.18 4.55
CA LYS A 183 -23.34 13.83 3.98
C LYS A 183 -24.15 15.06 3.56
N ASP A 184 -24.16 16.09 4.41
CA ASP A 184 -24.88 17.33 4.13
C ASP A 184 -24.32 18.03 2.87
N TYR A 185 -23.03 17.91 2.61
CA TYR A 185 -22.38 18.41 1.38
C TYR A 185 -22.64 17.50 0.15
N GLY A 186 -23.31 16.37 0.30
CA GLY A 186 -23.68 15.47 -0.80
C GLY A 186 -22.77 14.26 -1.00
N PHE A 187 -21.84 13.99 -0.06
CA PHE A 187 -21.04 12.76 -0.14
C PHE A 187 -21.86 11.51 0.17
N ARG A 188 -21.72 10.49 -0.65
CA ARG A 188 -22.20 9.15 -0.34
C ARG A 188 -21.22 8.50 0.64
N ILE A 189 -21.74 8.07 1.78
CA ILE A 189 -20.99 7.43 2.87
C ILE A 189 -21.32 5.94 2.91
N GLN A 190 -20.32 5.12 3.12
CA GLN A 190 -20.44 3.69 3.34
C GLN A 190 -19.86 3.31 4.70
N ARG A 191 -20.34 2.20 5.29
CA ARG A 191 -19.87 1.68 6.57
C ARG A 191 -18.93 0.51 6.33
N LEU A 192 -17.69 0.58 6.83
CA LEU A 192 -16.68 -0.44 6.69
C LEU A 192 -16.24 -0.95 8.07
N LYS A 193 -15.64 -2.14 8.07
CA LYS A 193 -15.17 -2.82 9.29
C LYS A 193 -13.72 -3.27 9.12
N THR A 194 -12.96 -3.13 10.18
CA THR A 194 -11.65 -3.79 10.35
C THR A 194 -11.55 -4.39 11.76
N GLY A 195 -10.41 -4.92 12.15
CA GLY A 195 -10.21 -5.48 13.47
C GLY A 195 -8.73 -5.67 13.78
N THR A 196 -8.45 -6.01 15.03
CA THR A 196 -7.11 -6.29 15.52
C THR A 196 -7.12 -7.56 16.38
N PRO A 197 -6.05 -8.40 16.33
CA PRO A 197 -5.92 -9.57 17.20
C PRO A 197 -5.49 -9.21 18.62
N PRO A 198 -5.47 -10.20 19.55
CA PRO A 198 -5.01 -9.98 20.90
C PRO A 198 -3.50 -9.76 20.97
N ARG A 199 -3.03 -9.23 22.09
CA ARG A 199 -1.62 -9.13 22.48
C ARG A 199 -1.38 -9.94 23.74
N VAL A 200 -0.29 -10.70 23.72
CA VAL A 200 0.13 -11.52 24.85
C VAL A 200 1.51 -11.10 25.35
N GLU A 201 1.83 -11.44 26.58
CA GLU A 201 3.10 -11.11 27.20
C GLU A 201 4.22 -12.00 26.66
N ILE A 202 5.33 -11.41 26.26
CA ILE A 202 6.47 -12.09 25.61
C ILE A 202 7.06 -13.22 26.48
N ASN A 203 7.17 -13.01 27.79
CA ASN A 203 7.76 -13.98 28.71
C ASN A 203 6.80 -15.10 29.14
N SER A 204 5.53 -15.01 28.80
CA SER A 204 4.50 -16.01 29.14
C SER A 204 4.30 -17.08 28.06
N ILE A 205 5.10 -17.06 26.99
CA ILE A 205 4.99 -17.97 25.85
C ILE A 205 5.97 -19.13 26.00
N ASP A 206 5.50 -20.35 25.76
CA ASP A 206 6.35 -21.53 25.60
C ASP A 206 6.85 -21.65 24.15
N TYR A 207 7.96 -21.02 23.86
CA TYR A 207 8.54 -20.99 22.52
C TYR A 207 9.00 -22.36 22.01
N SER A 208 9.19 -23.36 22.89
CA SER A 208 9.57 -24.72 22.48
C SER A 208 8.53 -25.41 21.59
N LYS A 209 7.28 -24.94 21.66
CA LYS A 209 6.14 -25.44 20.87
C LYS A 209 5.91 -24.64 19.59
N THR A 210 6.79 -23.72 19.26
CA THR A 210 6.68 -22.83 18.10
C THR A 210 7.86 -23.01 17.15
N THR A 211 7.72 -22.48 15.92
CA THR A 211 8.79 -22.48 14.93
C THR A 211 9.36 -21.09 14.74
N VAL A 212 10.68 -20.94 14.92
CA VAL A 212 11.39 -19.67 14.74
C VAL A 212 11.29 -19.20 13.28
N GLN A 213 11.03 -17.91 13.11
CA GLN A 213 10.94 -17.23 11.82
C GLN A 213 11.97 -16.09 11.77
N PRO A 214 13.21 -16.35 11.32
CA PRO A 214 14.27 -15.33 11.25
C PRO A 214 14.04 -14.36 10.09
N GLY A 215 14.78 -13.25 10.08
CA GLY A 215 14.93 -12.36 8.96
C GLY A 215 15.68 -12.99 7.79
N THR A 216 15.87 -12.25 6.72
CA THR A 216 16.71 -12.65 5.59
C THR A 216 18.11 -12.06 5.77
N ASP A 217 19.13 -12.90 5.60
CA ASP A 217 20.52 -12.49 5.60
C ASP A 217 20.90 -11.90 4.24
N ALA A 218 20.54 -10.65 4.03
CA ALA A 218 20.86 -9.87 2.85
C ALA A 218 20.72 -8.37 3.15
N LYS A 219 21.42 -7.54 2.38
CA LYS A 219 21.26 -6.08 2.45
C LYS A 219 19.97 -5.67 1.75
N LEU A 220 18.89 -5.60 2.51
CA LEU A 220 17.54 -5.29 2.02
C LEU A 220 17.06 -3.97 2.60
N SER A 221 16.44 -3.13 1.76
CA SER A 221 15.85 -1.86 2.17
C SER A 221 14.66 -1.50 1.30
N PHE A 222 13.74 -0.70 1.83
CA PHE A 222 12.68 -0.06 1.04
C PHE A 222 13.17 1.20 0.33
N SER A 223 14.01 2.01 1.00
CA SER A 223 14.55 3.21 0.40
C SER A 223 15.80 2.91 -0.42
N TYR A 224 15.87 3.52 -1.59
CA TYR A 224 17.07 3.52 -2.44
C TYR A 224 18.23 4.36 -1.87
N GLU A 225 17.96 5.12 -0.80
CA GLU A 225 18.95 5.98 -0.15
C GLU A 225 19.49 5.37 1.14
N THR A 226 19.01 4.19 1.54
CA THR A 226 19.48 3.48 2.73
C THR A 226 20.89 2.92 2.52
N THR A 227 21.80 3.24 3.44
CA THR A 227 23.18 2.80 3.44
C THR A 227 23.57 1.93 4.64
N HIS A 228 22.70 1.90 5.66
CA HIS A 228 22.92 1.12 6.87
C HIS A 228 21.92 -0.02 6.97
N PHE A 229 22.41 -1.23 7.24
CA PHE A 229 21.62 -2.46 7.32
C PHE A 229 21.88 -3.15 8.64
N THR A 230 20.80 -3.59 9.31
CA THR A 230 20.91 -4.37 10.54
C THR A 230 21.28 -5.82 10.18
N PRO A 231 22.39 -6.38 10.67
CA PRO A 231 22.76 -7.78 10.46
C PRO A 231 21.65 -8.72 10.93
N VAL A 232 21.52 -9.89 10.30
CA VAL A 232 20.42 -10.82 10.60
C VAL A 232 20.44 -11.31 12.04
N GLU A 233 21.61 -11.47 12.63
CA GLU A 233 21.84 -11.85 14.03
C GLU A 233 21.32 -10.80 15.02
N ASP A 234 21.28 -9.52 14.64
CA ASP A 234 20.77 -8.41 15.45
C ASP A 234 19.27 -8.14 15.22
N GLN A 235 18.66 -8.83 14.25
CA GLN A 235 17.24 -8.71 13.99
C GLN A 235 16.41 -9.53 14.98
N THR A 236 15.25 -8.99 15.35
CA THR A 236 14.30 -9.67 16.22
C THR A 236 13.56 -10.77 15.43
N VAL A 237 13.53 -11.98 15.96
CA VAL A 237 12.83 -13.10 15.33
C VAL A 237 11.33 -13.07 15.65
N CYS A 238 10.53 -13.57 14.70
CA CYS A 238 9.12 -13.91 14.91
C CYS A 238 8.99 -15.42 15.10
N TYR A 239 7.79 -15.88 15.49
CA TYR A 239 7.52 -17.30 15.70
C TYR A 239 6.23 -17.70 15.00
N LEU A 240 6.13 -18.97 14.64
CA LEU A 240 4.96 -19.56 13.98
C LEU A 240 4.34 -20.62 14.87
N THR A 241 3.04 -20.55 15.08
CA THR A 241 2.19 -21.58 15.65
C THR A 241 0.95 -21.79 14.80
N TYR A 242 0.02 -22.61 15.26
CA TYR A 242 -1.17 -22.97 14.49
C TYR A 242 -2.40 -23.05 15.38
N THR A 243 -3.58 -22.83 14.79
CA THR A 243 -4.84 -23.21 15.43
C THR A 243 -4.95 -24.72 15.54
N THR A 244 -5.75 -25.20 16.50
CA THR A 244 -6.00 -26.62 16.76
C THR A 244 -7.48 -26.96 16.49
N ALA A 245 -7.81 -28.25 16.52
CA ALA A 245 -9.20 -28.71 16.46
C ALA A 245 -10.04 -28.15 17.61
N GLU A 246 -9.45 -28.01 18.80
CA GLU A 246 -10.08 -27.35 19.96
C GLU A 246 -10.36 -25.89 19.69
N THR A 247 -9.39 -25.15 19.12
CA THR A 247 -9.60 -23.74 18.71
C THR A 247 -10.80 -23.61 17.77
N HIS A 248 -10.86 -24.47 16.74
CA HIS A 248 -11.96 -24.46 15.77
C HIS A 248 -13.31 -24.82 16.40
N LYS A 249 -13.32 -25.78 17.35
CA LYS A 249 -14.52 -26.15 18.08
C LYS A 249 -15.03 -24.99 18.94
N LEU A 250 -14.15 -24.35 19.73
CA LEU A 250 -14.48 -23.18 20.55
C LEU A 250 -15.10 -22.06 19.71
N ILE A 251 -14.55 -21.80 18.53
CA ILE A 251 -15.07 -20.77 17.62
C ILE A 251 -16.47 -21.16 17.14
N ARG A 252 -16.65 -22.38 16.61
CA ARG A 252 -17.95 -22.86 16.07
C ARG A 252 -19.05 -22.86 17.13
N ASP A 253 -18.74 -23.29 18.35
CA ASP A 253 -19.69 -23.38 19.45
C ASP A 253 -20.14 -22.00 19.99
N ASN A 254 -19.45 -20.90 19.62
CA ASN A 254 -19.72 -19.55 20.15
C ASN A 254 -19.93 -18.50 19.03
N LEU A 255 -20.21 -18.90 17.81
CA LEU A 255 -20.42 -17.95 16.69
C LEU A 255 -21.54 -16.93 16.96
N ASP A 256 -22.60 -17.35 17.65
CA ASP A 256 -23.72 -16.50 18.05
C ASP A 256 -23.32 -15.37 19.03
N LYS A 257 -22.23 -15.53 19.75
CA LYS A 257 -21.68 -14.53 20.70
C LYS A 257 -20.72 -13.54 20.04
N CYS A 258 -20.31 -13.81 18.81
CA CYS A 258 -19.41 -12.95 18.06
C CYS A 258 -20.15 -11.77 17.44
N ALA A 259 -19.63 -10.55 17.56
CA ALA A 259 -20.23 -9.37 16.95
C ALA A 259 -20.44 -9.52 15.43
N MET A 260 -19.57 -10.29 14.76
CA MET A 260 -19.62 -10.54 13.32
C MET A 260 -20.84 -11.36 12.90
N PHE A 261 -21.20 -12.39 13.66
CA PHE A 261 -22.28 -13.34 13.32
C PHE A 261 -23.60 -13.06 14.04
N SER A 262 -23.61 -12.19 15.06
CA SER A 262 -24.82 -11.76 15.76
C SER A 262 -25.66 -10.70 15.03
N GLY A 263 -25.17 -10.19 13.88
CA GLY A 263 -25.84 -9.11 13.14
C GLY A 263 -25.61 -7.71 13.72
N LEU A 264 -24.76 -7.57 14.74
CA LEU A 264 -24.42 -6.28 15.35
C LEU A 264 -23.58 -5.42 14.41
N ILE A 265 -22.67 -6.05 13.63
CA ILE A 265 -21.83 -5.41 12.64
C ILE A 265 -22.65 -5.15 11.37
N LYS A 266 -22.71 -3.89 10.95
CA LYS A 266 -23.34 -3.45 9.70
C LYS A 266 -22.33 -3.27 8.57
N GLY A 267 -21.09 -2.96 8.91
CA GLY A 267 -19.99 -2.75 7.98
C GLY A 267 -19.47 -4.04 7.38
N ILE A 268 -19.05 -3.97 6.12
CA ILE A 268 -18.42 -5.09 5.43
C ILE A 268 -16.92 -5.12 5.80
N GLY A 269 -16.44 -6.30 6.22
CA GLY A 269 -15.04 -6.52 6.56
C GLY A 269 -14.16 -6.83 5.34
N PRO A 270 -12.83 -6.71 5.46
CA PRO A 270 -11.90 -6.96 4.37
C PRO A 270 -11.82 -8.46 4.04
N ARG A 271 -12.02 -8.80 2.77
CA ARG A 271 -11.96 -10.17 2.25
C ARG A 271 -10.62 -10.88 2.52
N TYR A 272 -9.52 -10.14 2.48
CA TYR A 272 -8.16 -10.66 2.58
C TYR A 272 -7.48 -10.44 3.94
N CYS A 273 -8.23 -9.99 4.94
CA CYS A 273 -7.85 -10.00 6.34
C CYS A 273 -9.06 -10.42 7.19
N PRO A 274 -9.58 -11.64 6.94
CA PRO A 274 -10.74 -12.13 7.66
C PRO A 274 -10.39 -12.34 9.13
N SER A 275 -11.39 -12.23 10.00
CA SER A 275 -11.28 -12.68 11.38
C SER A 275 -11.02 -14.19 11.43
N ILE A 276 -10.57 -14.69 12.58
CA ILE A 276 -10.33 -16.13 12.72
C ILE A 276 -11.64 -16.92 12.58
N GLU A 277 -12.77 -16.36 13.02
CA GLU A 277 -14.09 -16.95 12.85
C GLU A 277 -14.44 -17.11 11.37
N ASP A 278 -14.21 -16.07 10.57
CA ASP A 278 -14.40 -16.12 9.11
C ASP A 278 -13.57 -17.22 8.45
N LYS A 279 -12.31 -17.37 8.89
CA LYS A 279 -11.42 -18.44 8.35
C LYS A 279 -11.94 -19.82 8.68
N VAL A 280 -12.33 -20.06 9.92
CA VAL A 280 -12.83 -21.35 10.39
C VAL A 280 -14.15 -21.72 9.71
N VAL A 281 -15.01 -20.74 9.41
CA VAL A 281 -16.29 -20.98 8.73
C VAL A 281 -16.09 -21.17 7.22
N LYS A 282 -15.35 -20.26 6.57
CA LYS A 282 -15.18 -20.26 5.11
C LYS A 282 -14.23 -21.35 4.60
N PHE A 283 -13.27 -21.76 5.42
CA PHE A 283 -12.28 -22.80 5.10
C PHE A 283 -12.38 -23.96 6.09
N ALA A 284 -13.59 -24.48 6.25
CA ALA A 284 -13.90 -25.54 7.21
C ALA A 284 -13.16 -26.88 6.93
N ASP A 285 -12.68 -27.06 5.70
CA ASP A 285 -11.83 -28.19 5.25
C ASP A 285 -10.38 -28.10 5.76
N LYS A 286 -9.94 -26.93 6.23
CA LYS A 286 -8.59 -26.76 6.76
C LYS A 286 -8.49 -27.22 8.20
N GLU A 287 -7.59 -28.16 8.46
CA GLU A 287 -7.35 -28.70 9.80
C GLU A 287 -6.77 -27.65 10.75
N ARG A 288 -5.98 -26.68 10.22
CA ARG A 288 -5.32 -25.64 10.99
C ARG A 288 -5.05 -24.38 10.16
N HIS A 289 -4.94 -23.24 10.85
CA HIS A 289 -4.52 -21.97 10.28
C HIS A 289 -3.22 -21.51 10.92
N GLN A 290 -2.36 -20.86 10.13
CA GLN A 290 -1.10 -20.28 10.59
C GLN A 290 -1.36 -19.06 11.46
N ILE A 291 -0.64 -18.99 12.59
CA ILE A 291 -0.65 -17.87 13.54
C ILE A 291 0.80 -17.45 13.76
N PHE A 292 1.11 -16.20 13.44
CA PHE A 292 2.44 -15.65 13.69
C PHE A 292 2.46 -14.88 15.01
N LEU A 293 3.50 -15.09 15.78
CA LEU A 293 3.78 -14.38 17.03
C LEU A 293 4.86 -13.35 16.72
N GLU A 294 4.44 -12.08 16.68
CA GLU A 294 5.28 -10.98 16.21
C GLU A 294 5.58 -10.01 17.37
N PRO A 295 6.85 -9.84 17.79
CA PRO A 295 7.22 -8.80 18.72
C PRO A 295 6.85 -7.42 18.18
N GLU A 296 6.22 -6.59 19.01
CA GLU A 296 5.75 -5.26 18.57
C GLU A 296 6.82 -4.17 18.69
N SER A 297 7.76 -4.29 19.64
CA SER A 297 8.85 -3.33 19.87
C SER A 297 9.94 -3.94 20.74
N LYS A 298 11.18 -3.44 20.63
CA LYS A 298 12.26 -3.74 21.57
C LYS A 298 12.01 -3.16 22.99
N GLU A 299 11.15 -2.15 23.09
CA GLU A 299 10.80 -1.47 24.34
C GLU A 299 9.50 -1.99 24.98
N MET A 300 8.86 -3.01 24.39
CA MET A 300 7.58 -3.55 24.85
C MET A 300 7.70 -5.04 25.14
N ASN A 301 6.91 -5.51 26.11
CA ASN A 301 6.78 -6.93 26.44
C ASN A 301 5.61 -7.61 25.72
N THR A 302 5.14 -7.02 24.60
CA THR A 302 3.94 -7.47 23.88
C THR A 302 4.29 -8.22 22.62
N ILE A 303 3.58 -9.33 22.39
CA ILE A 303 3.55 -10.10 21.16
C ILE A 303 2.19 -9.93 20.49
N TYR A 304 2.19 -9.55 19.24
CA TYR A 304 1.03 -9.49 18.37
C TYR A 304 0.70 -10.87 17.82
N VAL A 305 -0.53 -11.36 18.02
CA VAL A 305 -0.97 -12.68 17.58
C VAL A 305 -1.56 -12.59 16.16
N GLN A 306 -0.69 -12.47 15.18
CA GLN A 306 -1.03 -12.25 13.77
C GLN A 306 -1.88 -13.39 13.20
N GLY A 307 -3.00 -13.04 12.60
CA GLY A 307 -3.93 -14.01 12.00
C GLY A 307 -5.06 -14.44 12.93
N PHE A 308 -5.09 -13.94 14.16
CA PHE A 308 -6.06 -14.28 15.20
C PHE A 308 -7.01 -13.13 15.57
N SER A 309 -7.30 -12.25 14.61
CA SER A 309 -8.28 -11.18 14.80
C SER A 309 -9.67 -11.76 15.08
N THR A 310 -10.34 -11.24 16.10
CA THR A 310 -11.66 -11.72 16.55
C THR A 310 -12.47 -10.61 17.18
N SER A 311 -13.80 -10.76 17.20
CA SER A 311 -14.73 -9.93 17.94
C SER A 311 -15.53 -10.72 19.00
N MET A 312 -15.02 -11.88 19.40
CA MET A 312 -15.59 -12.70 20.48
C MET A 312 -15.54 -11.95 21.82
N PRO A 313 -16.42 -12.29 22.79
CA PRO A 313 -16.29 -11.83 24.18
C PRO A 313 -14.96 -12.24 24.81
N HIS A 314 -14.48 -11.48 25.80
CA HIS A 314 -13.15 -11.68 26.39
C HIS A 314 -12.94 -13.07 26.98
N ASP A 315 -13.94 -13.63 27.68
CA ASP A 315 -13.89 -14.99 28.27
C ASP A 315 -13.73 -16.09 27.20
N ILE A 316 -14.31 -15.89 26.03
CA ILE A 316 -14.15 -16.81 24.89
C ILE A 316 -12.78 -16.60 24.24
N GLN A 317 -12.34 -15.35 24.07
CA GLN A 317 -11.01 -15.05 23.52
C GLN A 317 -9.90 -15.70 24.35
N GLU A 318 -10.02 -15.67 25.68
CA GLU A 318 -9.06 -16.30 26.60
C GLU A 318 -8.93 -17.79 26.34
N LYS A 319 -10.06 -18.51 26.25
CA LYS A 319 -10.08 -19.94 25.90
C LYS A 319 -9.50 -20.21 24.52
N MET A 320 -9.84 -19.38 23.53
CA MET A 320 -9.34 -19.52 22.17
C MET A 320 -7.82 -19.31 22.10
N VAL A 321 -7.28 -18.31 22.77
CA VAL A 321 -5.83 -18.04 22.81
C VAL A 321 -5.10 -19.19 23.51
N HIS A 322 -5.61 -19.66 24.64
CA HIS A 322 -5.01 -20.76 25.40
C HIS A 322 -5.11 -22.14 24.71
N SER A 323 -5.89 -22.25 23.64
CA SER A 323 -5.93 -23.46 22.80
C SER A 323 -4.80 -23.51 21.74
N LEU A 324 -3.99 -22.43 21.62
CA LEU A 324 -2.89 -22.37 20.66
C LEU A 324 -1.60 -22.97 21.28
N PRO A 325 -0.88 -23.84 20.55
CA PRO A 325 0.40 -24.39 21.04
C PRO A 325 1.40 -23.27 21.38
N GLY A 326 1.94 -23.33 22.60
CA GLY A 326 2.86 -22.34 23.15
C GLY A 326 2.16 -21.18 23.89
N LEU A 327 0.85 -21.04 23.79
CA LEU A 327 0.07 -19.98 24.45
C LEU A 327 -0.87 -20.51 25.54
N GLU A 328 -0.75 -21.78 25.93
CA GLU A 328 -1.68 -22.44 26.87
C GLU A 328 -1.77 -21.74 28.23
N ASN A 329 -0.67 -21.13 28.66
CA ASN A 329 -0.59 -20.42 29.96
C ASN A 329 -0.16 -18.95 29.78
N CYS A 330 -0.33 -18.38 28.61
CA CYS A 330 0.12 -17.01 28.34
C CYS A 330 -0.78 -15.98 29.05
N THR A 331 -0.19 -14.82 29.34
CA THR A 331 -0.91 -13.65 29.84
C THR A 331 -1.39 -12.79 28.68
N ILE A 332 -2.71 -12.58 28.57
CA ILE A 332 -3.30 -11.67 27.59
C ILE A 332 -3.21 -10.25 28.12
N LEU A 333 -2.45 -9.39 27.44
CA LEU A 333 -2.27 -7.99 27.81
C LEU A 333 -3.33 -7.08 27.17
N LYS A 334 -3.85 -7.48 26.01
CA LYS A 334 -4.89 -6.75 25.30
C LYS A 334 -5.76 -7.72 24.50
N TYR A 335 -7.07 -7.61 24.65
CA TYR A 335 -8.03 -8.40 23.88
C TYR A 335 -8.21 -7.84 22.48
N ALA A 336 -8.59 -8.72 21.56
CA ALA A 336 -8.98 -8.39 20.20
C ALA A 336 -10.31 -7.63 20.16
N TYR A 337 -10.52 -6.85 19.13
CA TYR A 337 -11.78 -6.17 18.87
C TYR A 337 -11.99 -5.95 17.36
N ALA A 338 -13.23 -5.76 16.96
CA ALA A 338 -13.58 -5.20 15.67
C ALA A 338 -13.86 -3.70 15.79
N ILE A 339 -13.67 -2.96 14.71
CA ILE A 339 -14.00 -1.54 14.63
C ILE A 339 -14.75 -1.26 13.33
N GLU A 340 -15.86 -0.56 13.42
CA GLU A 340 -16.61 0.01 12.29
C GLU A 340 -16.30 1.50 12.17
N TYR A 341 -16.28 1.99 10.95
CA TYR A 341 -16.04 3.40 10.65
C TYR A 341 -16.71 3.80 9.34
N ASP A 342 -16.95 5.10 9.18
CA ASP A 342 -17.50 5.65 7.95
C ASP A 342 -16.37 5.94 6.94
N ALA A 343 -16.66 5.71 5.65
CA ALA A 343 -15.82 6.03 4.52
C ALA A 343 -16.67 6.60 3.38
N ILE A 344 -16.08 7.40 2.51
CA ILE A 344 -16.77 7.88 1.31
C ILE A 344 -16.80 6.80 0.22
N ASP A 345 -17.77 6.88 -0.69
CA ASP A 345 -17.76 6.10 -1.92
C ASP A 345 -16.67 6.67 -2.85
N PRO A 346 -15.58 5.92 -3.15
CA PRO A 346 -14.44 6.45 -3.91
C PRO A 346 -14.75 6.74 -5.39
N LEU A 347 -15.89 6.32 -5.91
CA LEU A 347 -16.38 6.75 -7.22
C LEU A 347 -16.61 8.27 -7.30
N GLN A 348 -16.65 8.95 -6.16
CA GLN A 348 -16.76 10.41 -6.04
C GLN A 348 -15.42 11.14 -6.15
N LEU A 349 -14.33 10.43 -6.46
CA LEU A 349 -12.99 10.99 -6.64
C LEU A 349 -12.59 11.03 -8.10
N TRP A 350 -11.89 12.09 -8.47
CA TRP A 350 -11.10 12.12 -9.69
C TRP A 350 -9.82 11.27 -9.51
N PRO A 351 -9.15 10.86 -10.60
CA PRO A 351 -7.87 10.15 -10.51
C PRO A 351 -6.76 10.92 -9.77
N SER A 352 -6.91 12.23 -9.61
CA SER A 352 -6.03 13.08 -8.79
C SER A 352 -6.26 12.94 -7.30
N LEU A 353 -7.28 12.21 -6.86
CA LEU A 353 -7.84 12.11 -5.51
C LEU A 353 -8.55 13.39 -5.03
N GLU A 354 -8.77 14.36 -5.89
CA GLU A 354 -9.68 15.47 -5.63
C GLU A 354 -11.13 14.96 -5.70
N THR A 355 -12.01 15.49 -4.85
CA THR A 355 -13.41 15.08 -4.85
C THR A 355 -14.19 15.71 -6.02
N LYS A 356 -15.18 14.98 -6.54
CA LYS A 356 -16.14 15.50 -7.54
C LYS A 356 -17.23 16.36 -6.93
N VAL A 357 -17.42 16.25 -5.61
CA VAL A 357 -18.48 16.94 -4.86
C VAL A 357 -18.06 18.35 -4.49
N LEU A 358 -16.85 18.52 -3.98
CA LEU A 358 -16.29 19.81 -3.61
C LEU A 358 -14.91 19.98 -4.26
N LYS A 359 -14.75 21.09 -4.99
CA LYS A 359 -13.45 21.49 -5.52
C LYS A 359 -12.49 21.82 -4.38
N ASN A 360 -11.18 21.69 -4.61
CA ASN A 360 -10.11 21.96 -3.66
C ASN A 360 -10.11 21.03 -2.43
N LEU A 361 -10.94 20.01 -2.41
CA LEU A 361 -10.98 18.98 -1.38
C LEU A 361 -10.44 17.66 -1.93
N PHE A 362 -9.41 17.13 -1.29
CA PHE A 362 -8.81 15.83 -1.57
C PHE A 362 -9.08 14.88 -0.42
N THR A 363 -9.11 13.59 -0.70
CA THR A 363 -9.20 12.55 0.34
C THR A 363 -8.18 11.45 0.08
N ALA A 364 -7.61 10.88 1.13
CA ALA A 364 -6.61 9.82 1.00
C ALA A 364 -6.65 8.84 2.19
N GLY A 365 -6.37 7.57 1.92
CA GLY A 365 -6.31 6.51 2.91
C GLY A 365 -7.65 5.84 3.15
N GLN A 366 -7.90 5.40 4.38
CA GLN A 366 -9.08 4.60 4.72
C GLN A 366 -10.42 5.31 4.49
N ILE A 367 -10.45 6.63 4.51
CA ILE A 367 -11.65 7.40 4.15
C ILE A 367 -12.14 7.07 2.73
N ASN A 368 -11.24 6.64 1.84
CA ASN A 368 -11.54 6.21 0.46
C ASN A 368 -11.91 4.72 0.36
N GLY A 369 -12.08 4.04 1.49
CA GLY A 369 -12.46 2.63 1.53
C GLY A 369 -11.30 1.66 1.35
N THR A 370 -10.06 2.07 1.55
CA THR A 370 -8.89 1.18 1.53
C THR A 370 -8.56 0.64 2.92
N SER A 371 -7.77 -0.44 2.96
CA SER A 371 -7.26 -1.06 4.18
C SER A 371 -5.77 -1.36 4.01
N GLY A 372 -4.95 -0.77 4.87
CA GLY A 372 -3.49 -0.95 4.91
C GLY A 372 -2.73 0.37 4.96
N TYR A 373 -1.59 0.36 5.65
CA TYR A 373 -0.74 1.54 5.83
C TYR A 373 -0.10 2.01 4.52
N GLU A 374 0.31 1.07 3.69
CA GLU A 374 0.96 1.31 2.41
C GLU A 374 0.01 1.93 1.40
N GLU A 375 -1.23 1.42 1.34
CA GLU A 375 -2.29 1.98 0.50
C GLU A 375 -2.64 3.40 0.94
N ALA A 376 -2.68 3.65 2.25
CA ALA A 376 -2.93 4.96 2.80
C ALA A 376 -1.79 5.94 2.47
N ALA A 377 -0.54 5.53 2.69
CA ALA A 377 0.64 6.33 2.41
C ALA A 377 0.76 6.69 0.91
N GLY A 378 0.55 5.72 0.02
CA GLY A 378 0.57 5.95 -1.43
C GLY A 378 -0.47 6.97 -1.88
N GLN A 379 -1.71 6.86 -1.38
CA GLN A 379 -2.76 7.84 -1.67
C GLN A 379 -2.42 9.22 -1.08
N GLY A 380 -1.93 9.25 0.16
CA GLY A 380 -1.54 10.51 0.82
C GLY A 380 -0.48 11.26 0.05
N LEU A 381 0.54 10.55 -0.43
CA LEU A 381 1.61 11.13 -1.25
C LEU A 381 1.06 11.73 -2.56
N ILE A 382 0.24 10.99 -3.29
CA ILE A 382 -0.37 11.49 -4.54
C ILE A 382 -1.31 12.67 -4.27
N ALA A 383 -2.13 12.61 -3.22
CA ALA A 383 -3.00 13.74 -2.84
C ALA A 383 -2.19 14.99 -2.50
N GLY A 384 -1.10 14.85 -1.74
CA GLY A 384 -0.20 15.95 -1.40
C GLY A 384 0.49 16.56 -2.62
N ILE A 385 1.02 15.73 -3.53
CA ILE A 385 1.59 16.19 -4.80
C ILE A 385 0.54 16.95 -5.62
N ASN A 386 -0.67 16.41 -5.75
CA ASN A 386 -1.71 17.00 -6.59
C ASN A 386 -2.33 18.26 -5.97
N ALA A 387 -2.43 18.33 -4.64
CA ALA A 387 -2.80 19.57 -3.95
C ALA A 387 -1.76 20.68 -4.20
N SER A 388 -0.46 20.34 -4.10
CA SER A 388 0.63 21.29 -4.43
C SER A 388 0.57 21.74 -5.89
N LYS A 389 0.37 20.80 -6.84
CA LYS A 389 0.25 21.13 -8.26
C LYS A 389 -0.95 22.04 -8.52
N LYS A 390 -2.07 21.79 -7.85
CA LYS A 390 -3.27 22.64 -7.97
C LYS A 390 -3.04 24.06 -7.47
N VAL A 391 -2.41 24.21 -6.32
CA VAL A 391 -2.03 25.53 -5.77
C VAL A 391 -1.16 26.31 -6.78
N LYS A 392 -0.27 25.62 -7.47
CA LYS A 392 0.63 26.22 -8.47
C LYS A 392 0.02 26.34 -9.88
N GLY A 393 -1.24 25.97 -10.09
CA GLY A 393 -1.91 25.98 -11.39
C GLY A 393 -1.39 24.94 -12.39
N ASN A 394 -0.72 23.89 -11.91
CA ASN A 394 -0.17 22.82 -12.75
C ASN A 394 -1.16 21.66 -12.91
N LYS A 395 -1.00 20.90 -14.01
CA LYS A 395 -1.77 19.67 -14.22
C LYS A 395 -1.46 18.62 -13.14
N PRO A 396 -2.46 17.83 -12.70
CA PRO A 396 -2.25 16.80 -11.72
C PRO A 396 -1.34 15.67 -12.23
N LEU A 397 -0.62 15.02 -11.31
CA LEU A 397 0.07 13.77 -11.56
C LEU A 397 -0.94 12.63 -11.49
N ILE A 398 -1.10 11.91 -12.60
CA ILE A 398 -1.92 10.71 -12.70
C ILE A 398 -1.02 9.55 -13.11
N LEU A 399 -0.80 8.61 -12.19
CA LEU A 399 -0.03 7.40 -12.47
C LEU A 399 -0.92 6.37 -13.17
N LYS A 400 -0.40 5.77 -14.24
CA LYS A 400 -1.11 4.75 -15.01
C LYS A 400 -0.94 3.37 -14.38
N ARG A 401 -1.79 2.42 -14.81
CA ARG A 401 -1.78 1.03 -14.33
C ARG A 401 -0.54 0.24 -14.73
N ASP A 402 0.13 0.63 -15.81
CA ASP A 402 1.40 0.05 -16.27
C ASP A 402 2.64 0.74 -15.68
N GLU A 403 2.47 1.84 -14.96
CA GLU A 403 3.55 2.62 -14.34
C GLU A 403 3.74 2.32 -12.85
N ALA A 404 2.65 2.08 -12.11
CA ALA A 404 2.71 1.92 -10.67
C ALA A 404 1.56 1.10 -10.08
N TYR A 405 1.83 0.35 -8.99
CA TYR A 405 0.78 -0.21 -8.14
C TYR A 405 -0.09 0.87 -7.50
N ILE A 406 0.49 2.04 -7.17
CA ILE A 406 -0.27 3.22 -6.72
C ILE A 406 -1.26 3.66 -7.82
N GLY A 407 -0.86 3.59 -9.10
CA GLY A 407 -1.75 3.86 -10.23
C GLY A 407 -2.89 2.83 -10.34
N VAL A 408 -2.59 1.55 -10.18
CA VAL A 408 -3.60 0.47 -10.13
C VAL A 408 -4.59 0.70 -8.99
N LEU A 409 -4.08 1.02 -7.80
CA LEU A 409 -4.88 1.30 -6.60
C LEU A 409 -5.88 2.43 -6.84
N ILE A 410 -5.40 3.58 -7.30
CA ILE A 410 -6.25 4.76 -7.50
C ILE A 410 -7.24 4.52 -8.63
N ASP A 411 -6.81 3.94 -9.74
CA ASP A 411 -7.70 3.62 -10.86
C ASP A 411 -8.82 2.65 -10.45
N ASP A 412 -8.51 1.60 -9.69
CA ASP A 412 -9.53 0.67 -9.16
C ASP A 412 -10.55 1.40 -8.27
N LEU A 413 -10.09 2.31 -7.40
CA LEU A 413 -10.97 3.08 -6.51
C LEU A 413 -11.94 3.96 -7.31
N VAL A 414 -11.44 4.72 -8.27
CA VAL A 414 -12.24 5.74 -8.96
C VAL A 414 -13.09 5.18 -10.10
N THR A 415 -12.82 3.96 -10.58
CA THR A 415 -13.56 3.31 -11.68
C THR A 415 -14.47 2.19 -11.22
N LYS A 416 -13.99 1.31 -10.33
CA LYS A 416 -14.72 0.14 -9.82
C LYS A 416 -15.43 0.44 -8.50
N GLY A 417 -14.92 1.40 -7.74
CA GLY A 417 -15.33 1.62 -6.36
C GLY A 417 -14.95 0.44 -5.46
N THR A 418 -15.49 0.43 -4.25
CA THR A 418 -15.30 -0.69 -3.35
C THR A 418 -16.56 -0.93 -2.52
N LYS A 419 -16.95 -2.21 -2.37
CA LYS A 419 -18.03 -2.64 -1.49
C LYS A 419 -17.49 -3.20 -0.17
N GLU A 420 -16.20 -3.55 -0.15
CA GLU A 420 -15.47 -4.06 1.01
C GLU A 420 -14.14 -3.30 1.12
N PRO A 421 -13.47 -3.23 2.28
CA PRO A 421 -12.18 -2.55 2.39
C PRO A 421 -11.20 -3.05 1.35
N TYR A 422 -10.80 -2.13 0.45
CA TYR A 422 -9.88 -2.44 -0.64
C TYR A 422 -8.49 -2.73 -0.10
N ARG A 423 -7.88 -3.81 -0.56
CA ARG A 423 -6.50 -4.18 -0.28
C ARG A 423 -5.76 -4.47 -1.58
N MET A 424 -4.56 -3.93 -1.71
CA MET A 424 -3.72 -4.21 -2.87
C MET A 424 -3.19 -5.64 -2.83
N LEU A 425 -3.33 -6.32 -3.95
CA LEU A 425 -2.83 -7.67 -4.20
C LEU A 425 -2.12 -7.70 -5.55
N THR A 426 -1.16 -8.60 -5.72
CA THR A 426 -0.47 -8.78 -7.01
C THR A 426 -1.42 -9.14 -8.15
N SER A 427 -2.53 -9.84 -7.85
CA SER A 427 -3.55 -10.23 -8.85
C SER A 427 -4.35 -9.06 -9.44
N ARG A 428 -4.29 -7.88 -8.82
CA ARG A 428 -4.98 -6.68 -9.34
C ARG A 428 -4.22 -5.99 -10.46
N ALA A 429 -2.92 -6.25 -10.59
CA ALA A 429 -2.08 -5.67 -11.63
C ALA A 429 -1.98 -6.60 -12.84
N GLU A 430 -2.25 -6.07 -14.01
CA GLU A 430 -2.16 -6.77 -15.30
C GLU A 430 -0.68 -6.94 -15.72
N TYR A 431 0.16 -5.97 -15.40
CA TYR A 431 1.54 -5.87 -15.88
C TYR A 431 2.57 -6.09 -14.76
N ARG A 432 2.40 -7.17 -13.97
CA ARG A 432 3.25 -7.45 -12.78
C ARG A 432 4.75 -7.46 -13.08
N LEU A 433 5.14 -7.91 -14.27
CA LEU A 433 6.55 -7.96 -14.66
C LEU A 433 7.14 -6.56 -14.92
N LEU A 434 6.31 -5.58 -15.26
CA LEU A 434 6.73 -4.17 -15.36
C LEU A 434 6.77 -3.50 -13.98
N LEU A 435 5.88 -3.92 -13.06
CA LEU A 435 5.68 -3.31 -11.74
C LEU A 435 6.43 -4.09 -10.65
N ARG A 436 7.74 -4.22 -10.77
CA ARG A 436 8.56 -4.98 -9.80
C ARG A 436 9.04 -4.09 -8.66
N HIS A 437 9.40 -4.71 -7.53
CA HIS A 437 9.95 -3.99 -6.40
C HIS A 437 11.36 -3.43 -6.70
N ASP A 438 12.14 -4.12 -7.55
CA ASP A 438 13.50 -3.72 -7.90
C ASP A 438 13.56 -2.47 -8.79
N ASN A 439 12.52 -2.19 -9.58
CA ASN A 439 12.51 -1.14 -10.60
C ASN A 439 11.58 0.03 -10.32
N ALA A 440 11.12 0.24 -9.09
CA ALA A 440 10.24 1.37 -8.78
C ALA A 440 10.91 2.73 -9.05
N ASP A 441 12.22 2.84 -8.83
CA ASP A 441 13.01 4.03 -9.15
C ASP A 441 13.01 4.34 -10.65
N GLU A 442 13.21 3.34 -11.51
CA GLU A 442 13.16 3.49 -12.97
C GLU A 442 11.80 4.00 -13.45
N ARG A 443 10.72 3.52 -12.82
CA ARG A 443 9.37 3.91 -13.20
C ARG A 443 8.97 5.30 -12.69
N LEU A 444 9.42 5.71 -11.50
CA LEU A 444 8.81 6.82 -10.76
C LEU A 444 9.79 7.90 -10.27
N ARG A 445 11.11 7.67 -10.27
CA ARG A 445 12.06 8.65 -9.72
C ARG A 445 12.00 9.99 -10.46
N LYS A 446 11.80 9.95 -11.78
CA LYS A 446 11.61 11.16 -12.58
C LYS A 446 10.36 11.95 -12.16
N TYR A 447 9.25 11.27 -11.90
CA TYR A 447 8.02 11.95 -11.41
C TYR A 447 8.23 12.62 -10.06
N GLY A 448 8.99 11.98 -9.14
CA GLY A 448 9.35 12.56 -7.86
C GLY A 448 10.24 13.80 -8.00
N HIS A 449 11.20 13.76 -8.92
CA HIS A 449 12.07 14.89 -9.26
C HIS A 449 11.27 16.04 -9.88
N ASP A 450 10.45 15.76 -10.88
CA ASP A 450 9.62 16.77 -11.55
C ASP A 450 8.57 17.41 -10.60
N ALA A 451 8.15 16.67 -9.57
CA ALA A 451 7.28 17.19 -8.53
C ALA A 451 8.01 18.03 -7.47
N GLY A 452 9.33 18.01 -7.45
CA GLY A 452 10.17 18.74 -6.49
C GLY A 452 10.37 18.01 -5.14
N LEU A 453 10.07 16.72 -5.07
CA LEU A 453 10.27 15.88 -3.87
C LEU A 453 11.61 15.17 -3.86
N VAL A 454 12.18 14.89 -5.01
CA VAL A 454 13.50 14.29 -5.19
C VAL A 454 14.45 15.37 -5.69
N ASN A 455 15.50 15.68 -4.94
CA ASN A 455 16.48 16.69 -5.31
C ASN A 455 17.42 16.23 -6.43
N ASP A 456 18.17 17.17 -7.01
CA ASP A 456 19.08 16.91 -8.15
C ASP A 456 20.17 15.90 -7.81
N GLU A 457 20.70 15.90 -6.58
CA GLU A 457 21.73 14.97 -6.13
C GLU A 457 21.21 13.52 -6.12
N VAL A 458 20.05 13.29 -5.53
CA VAL A 458 19.41 11.97 -5.47
C VAL A 458 19.03 11.50 -6.87
N TYR A 459 18.53 12.41 -7.72
CA TYR A 459 18.18 12.08 -9.10
C TYR A 459 19.42 11.74 -9.93
N SER A 460 20.54 12.49 -9.77
CA SER A 460 21.81 12.20 -10.44
C SER A 460 22.36 10.82 -10.04
N ARG A 461 22.35 10.48 -8.74
CA ARG A 461 22.76 9.14 -8.27
C ARG A 461 21.93 8.01 -8.87
N TYR A 462 20.63 8.24 -9.06
CA TYR A 462 19.78 7.30 -9.77
C TYR A 462 20.19 7.13 -11.24
N LEU A 463 20.48 8.22 -11.96
CA LEU A 463 20.94 8.16 -13.36
C LEU A 463 22.28 7.42 -13.48
N ASP A 464 23.21 7.69 -12.58
CA ASP A 464 24.52 7.01 -12.54
C ASP A 464 24.36 5.50 -12.29
N LYS A 465 23.45 5.11 -11.37
CA LYS A 465 23.11 3.71 -11.12
C LYS A 465 22.58 3.03 -12.39
N MET A 466 21.64 3.67 -13.10
CA MET A 466 21.09 3.11 -14.33
C MET A 466 22.14 2.98 -15.43
N ASN A 467 23.03 3.96 -15.55
CA ASN A 467 24.15 3.91 -16.49
C ASN A 467 25.09 2.73 -16.19
N ARG A 468 25.45 2.49 -14.90
CA ARG A 468 26.28 1.33 -14.52
C ARG A 468 25.60 0.00 -14.88
N ILE A 469 24.32 -0.15 -14.60
CA ILE A 469 23.55 -1.36 -14.92
C ILE A 469 23.52 -1.62 -16.43
N HIS A 470 23.26 -0.61 -17.25
CA HIS A 470 23.20 -0.74 -18.71
C HIS A 470 24.58 -1.03 -19.28
N ALA A 471 25.61 -0.31 -18.84
CA ALA A 471 26.99 -0.53 -19.27
C ALA A 471 27.45 -1.96 -18.95
N GLU A 472 27.07 -2.51 -17.80
CA GLU A 472 27.41 -3.89 -17.44
C GLU A 472 26.68 -4.91 -18.31
N ILE A 473 25.41 -4.70 -18.63
CA ILE A 473 24.68 -5.58 -19.56
C ILE A 473 25.35 -5.61 -20.94
N GLU A 474 25.83 -4.47 -21.44
CA GLU A 474 26.55 -4.37 -22.71
C GLU A 474 27.94 -5.03 -22.60
N ARG A 475 28.68 -4.80 -21.49
CA ARG A 475 29.99 -5.43 -21.25
C ARG A 475 29.90 -6.95 -21.24
N LEU A 476 28.87 -7.55 -20.64
CA LEU A 476 28.66 -8.99 -20.61
C LEU A 476 28.47 -9.61 -22.02
N ASP A 477 28.04 -8.84 -23.01
CA ASP A 477 28.00 -9.29 -24.41
C ASP A 477 29.39 -9.34 -25.08
N THR A 478 30.40 -8.67 -24.52
CA THR A 478 31.78 -8.67 -25.07
C THR A 478 32.66 -9.77 -24.47
N ILE A 479 32.24 -10.37 -23.35
CA ILE A 479 32.97 -11.43 -22.66
C ILE A 479 32.52 -12.78 -23.21
N HIS A 480 33.49 -13.57 -23.70
CA HIS A 480 33.23 -14.86 -24.33
C HIS A 480 33.85 -16.02 -23.56
N PHE A 481 33.09 -17.09 -23.42
CA PHE A 481 33.51 -18.37 -22.85
C PHE A 481 33.49 -19.46 -23.93
N SER A 482 34.49 -20.31 -23.93
CA SER A 482 34.62 -21.45 -24.84
C SER A 482 34.26 -22.78 -24.14
N PRO A 483 34.03 -23.88 -24.90
CA PRO A 483 33.88 -25.21 -24.32
C PRO A 483 35.04 -25.70 -23.43
N LYS A 484 36.18 -25.04 -23.50
CA LYS A 484 37.38 -25.35 -22.68
C LYS A 484 37.48 -24.46 -21.43
N SER A 485 36.60 -23.48 -21.25
CA SER A 485 36.66 -22.55 -20.12
C SER A 485 36.29 -23.24 -18.81
N GLU A 486 36.91 -22.82 -17.71
CA GLU A 486 36.68 -23.32 -16.34
C GLU A 486 35.25 -23.11 -15.88
N ILE A 487 34.50 -22.16 -16.45
CA ILE A 487 33.09 -21.94 -16.15
C ILE A 487 32.20 -23.18 -16.36
N ASN A 488 32.66 -24.15 -17.16
CA ASN A 488 31.94 -25.39 -17.37
C ASN A 488 31.79 -26.24 -16.10
N ASP A 489 32.72 -26.15 -15.17
CA ASP A 489 32.63 -26.86 -13.89
C ASP A 489 31.57 -26.22 -13.00
N LEU A 490 31.44 -24.90 -12.98
CA LEU A 490 30.34 -24.19 -12.36
C LEU A 490 29.00 -24.57 -12.99
N LEU A 491 28.92 -24.64 -14.32
CA LEU A 491 27.68 -25.00 -15.01
C LEU A 491 27.20 -26.39 -14.57
N GLU A 492 28.09 -27.37 -14.48
CA GLU A 492 27.76 -28.71 -13.99
C GLU A 492 27.34 -28.70 -12.51
N GLU A 493 28.07 -27.97 -11.66
CA GLU A 493 27.74 -27.82 -10.23
C GLU A 493 26.32 -27.24 -10.03
N LYS A 494 25.95 -26.27 -10.84
CA LYS A 494 24.62 -25.66 -10.83
C LYS A 494 23.55 -26.48 -11.54
N GLY A 495 23.86 -27.67 -12.04
CA GLY A 495 22.92 -28.52 -12.77
C GLY A 495 22.60 -28.05 -14.19
N SER A 496 23.41 -27.17 -14.74
CA SER A 496 23.30 -26.68 -16.11
C SER A 496 24.20 -27.48 -17.07
N THR A 497 23.94 -27.37 -18.37
CA THR A 497 24.70 -28.11 -19.40
C THR A 497 26.04 -27.39 -19.71
N ARG A 498 27.10 -28.17 -19.93
CA ARG A 498 28.40 -27.64 -20.43
C ARG A 498 28.22 -26.93 -21.77
N LEU A 499 29.12 -26.00 -22.05
CA LEU A 499 29.15 -25.29 -23.32
C LEU A 499 29.59 -26.24 -24.45
N LYS A 500 28.86 -26.20 -25.56
CA LYS A 500 29.20 -26.92 -26.79
C LYS A 500 29.93 -26.03 -27.82
N GLU A 501 29.72 -24.74 -27.70
CA GLU A 501 30.29 -23.68 -28.55
C GLU A 501 30.65 -22.45 -27.72
N GLY A 502 31.28 -21.48 -28.34
CA GLY A 502 31.58 -20.18 -27.71
C GLY A 502 30.33 -19.38 -27.50
N VAL A 503 30.15 -18.85 -26.29
CA VAL A 503 28.97 -18.05 -25.91
C VAL A 503 29.38 -16.83 -25.10
N THR A 504 28.57 -15.78 -25.09
CA THR A 504 28.82 -14.61 -24.27
C THR A 504 28.44 -14.85 -22.80
N ALA A 505 29.04 -14.08 -21.88
CA ALA A 505 28.67 -14.08 -20.47
C ALA A 505 27.20 -13.75 -20.28
N ARG A 506 26.66 -12.85 -21.09
CA ARG A 506 25.21 -12.53 -21.10
C ARG A 506 24.37 -13.75 -21.47
N ALA A 507 24.75 -14.54 -22.48
CA ALA A 507 24.02 -15.74 -22.87
C ALA A 507 24.07 -16.81 -21.77
N ILE A 508 25.16 -16.92 -21.03
CA ILE A 508 25.27 -17.79 -19.84
C ILE A 508 24.29 -17.34 -18.76
N LEU A 509 24.24 -16.04 -18.47
CA LEU A 509 23.35 -15.48 -17.44
C LEU A 509 21.86 -15.58 -17.77
N GLN A 510 21.49 -15.86 -19.03
CA GLN A 510 20.10 -16.18 -19.40
C GLN A 510 19.62 -17.55 -18.87
N ARG A 511 20.55 -18.43 -18.45
CA ARG A 511 20.20 -19.75 -17.91
C ARG A 511 19.54 -19.60 -16.54
N PRO A 512 18.44 -20.37 -16.27
CA PRO A 512 17.66 -20.23 -15.03
C PRO A 512 18.48 -20.44 -13.76
N GLU A 513 19.46 -21.35 -13.80
CA GLU A 513 20.23 -21.80 -12.64
C GLU A 513 21.26 -20.76 -12.15
N LEU A 514 21.64 -19.79 -13.01
CA LEU A 514 22.74 -18.87 -12.74
C LEU A 514 22.23 -17.49 -12.32
N VAL A 515 23.02 -16.81 -11.50
CA VAL A 515 22.86 -15.40 -11.13
C VAL A 515 24.16 -14.65 -11.42
N TYR A 516 24.16 -13.32 -11.41
CA TYR A 516 25.32 -12.51 -11.74
C TYR A 516 26.52 -12.85 -10.84
N GLU A 517 26.28 -13.08 -9.56
CA GLU A 517 27.30 -13.41 -8.56
C GLU A 517 28.08 -14.69 -8.91
N ASP A 518 27.47 -15.63 -9.60
CA ASP A 518 28.12 -16.86 -10.07
C ASP A 518 29.19 -16.59 -11.13
N LEU A 519 29.10 -15.47 -11.85
CA LEU A 519 30.07 -15.09 -12.86
C LEU A 519 31.30 -14.37 -12.29
N LEU A 520 31.22 -13.82 -11.09
CA LEU A 520 32.29 -13.00 -10.48
C LEU A 520 33.68 -13.66 -10.48
N PRO A 521 33.87 -14.98 -10.26
CA PRO A 521 35.16 -15.62 -10.33
C PRO A 521 35.78 -15.68 -11.75
N TYR A 522 34.96 -15.49 -12.78
CA TYR A 522 35.33 -15.71 -14.19
C TYR A 522 35.36 -14.44 -15.03
N ILE A 523 34.96 -13.30 -14.47
CA ILE A 523 34.91 -12.01 -15.16
C ILE A 523 35.68 -10.96 -14.35
N GLU A 524 36.15 -9.93 -15.02
CA GLU A 524 36.74 -8.77 -14.33
C GLU A 524 35.71 -8.12 -13.40
N HIS A 525 36.16 -7.79 -12.19
CA HIS A 525 35.31 -7.17 -11.18
C HIS A 525 34.89 -5.75 -11.59
N VAL A 526 33.61 -5.46 -11.46
CA VAL A 526 33.01 -4.13 -11.60
C VAL A 526 32.30 -3.80 -10.29
N ASP A 527 32.46 -2.57 -9.83
CA ASP A 527 31.84 -2.11 -8.57
C ASP A 527 30.34 -1.90 -8.73
N LEU A 528 29.60 -2.98 -8.54
CA LEU A 528 28.13 -3.02 -8.50
C LEU A 528 27.66 -3.45 -7.12
N THR A 529 26.61 -2.81 -6.63
CA THR A 529 25.93 -3.26 -5.42
C THR A 529 25.17 -4.58 -5.65
N GLU A 530 24.84 -5.31 -4.58
CA GLU A 530 24.02 -6.52 -4.67
C GLU A 530 22.68 -6.27 -5.37
N GLU A 531 22.08 -5.10 -5.14
CA GLU A 531 20.84 -4.70 -5.81
C GLU A 531 21.05 -4.50 -7.32
N GLU A 532 22.14 -3.86 -7.74
CA GLU A 532 22.49 -3.65 -9.15
C GLU A 532 22.78 -4.99 -9.84
N MET A 533 23.54 -5.89 -9.22
CA MET A 533 23.83 -7.24 -9.75
C MET A 533 22.53 -8.04 -9.96
N ARG A 534 21.63 -8.01 -8.97
CA ARG A 534 20.32 -8.64 -9.07
C ARG A 534 19.51 -8.06 -10.22
N ARG A 535 19.55 -6.74 -10.41
CA ARG A 535 18.85 -6.06 -11.49
C ARG A 535 19.39 -6.42 -12.87
N VAL A 536 20.72 -6.50 -13.03
CA VAL A 536 21.37 -7.02 -14.25
C VAL A 536 20.84 -8.41 -14.58
N THR A 537 20.82 -9.31 -13.59
CA THR A 537 20.30 -10.67 -13.74
C THR A 537 18.84 -10.67 -14.24
N ILE A 538 17.96 -9.87 -13.61
CA ILE A 538 16.54 -9.80 -13.98
C ILE A 538 16.36 -9.26 -15.40
N LEU A 539 17.04 -8.16 -15.76
CA LEU A 539 16.92 -7.55 -17.07
C LEU A 539 17.41 -8.48 -18.19
N ILE A 540 18.44 -9.27 -17.95
CA ILE A 540 18.93 -10.24 -18.93
C ILE A 540 17.98 -11.43 -19.08
N LYS A 541 17.57 -12.05 -17.96
CA LYS A 541 16.71 -13.25 -17.99
C LYS A 541 15.31 -13.00 -18.51
N TYR A 542 14.73 -11.87 -18.15
CA TYR A 542 13.32 -11.57 -18.45
C TYR A 542 13.14 -10.61 -19.63
N LYS A 543 14.21 -10.26 -20.37
CA LYS A 543 14.18 -9.34 -21.51
C LYS A 543 13.02 -9.60 -22.46
N GLY A 544 12.91 -10.82 -22.98
CA GLY A 544 11.88 -11.16 -23.96
C GLY A 544 10.45 -11.07 -23.41
N TYR A 545 10.25 -11.39 -22.14
CA TYR A 545 8.96 -11.26 -21.47
C TYR A 545 8.60 -9.78 -21.22
N ILE A 546 9.57 -8.96 -20.81
CA ILE A 546 9.41 -7.53 -20.61
C ILE A 546 9.04 -6.87 -21.93
N GLU A 547 9.78 -7.13 -23.01
CA GLU A 547 9.51 -6.60 -24.36
C GLU A 547 8.14 -7.02 -24.88
N LYS A 548 7.73 -8.28 -24.64
CA LYS A 548 6.38 -8.75 -24.99
C LYS A 548 5.30 -7.96 -24.24
N THR A 549 5.50 -7.72 -22.96
CA THR A 549 4.56 -6.97 -22.12
C THR A 549 4.48 -5.51 -22.56
N LEU A 550 5.61 -4.87 -22.86
CA LEU A 550 5.65 -3.49 -23.38
C LEU A 550 4.89 -3.37 -24.71
N ARG A 551 5.04 -4.36 -25.60
CA ARG A 551 4.24 -4.38 -26.86
C ARG A 551 2.74 -4.53 -26.62
N GLN A 552 2.33 -5.25 -25.56
CA GLN A 552 0.91 -5.33 -25.18
C GLN A 552 0.40 -3.98 -24.65
N VAL A 553 1.17 -3.30 -23.82
CA VAL A 553 0.84 -1.94 -23.33
C VAL A 553 0.67 -0.99 -24.50
N GLU A 554 1.63 -0.96 -25.42
CA GLU A 554 1.59 -0.04 -26.57
C GLU A 554 0.37 -0.27 -27.48
N LYS A 555 -0.07 -1.53 -27.65
CA LYS A 555 -1.27 -1.86 -28.44
C LYS A 555 -2.56 -1.28 -27.90
N VAL A 556 -2.69 -1.17 -26.57
CA VAL A 556 -3.91 -0.66 -25.92
C VAL A 556 -3.82 0.82 -25.56
N LYS A 557 -2.64 1.42 -25.68
CA LYS A 557 -2.33 2.77 -25.22
C LYS A 557 -3.28 3.82 -25.77
N ASN A 558 -3.53 3.82 -27.07
CA ASN A 558 -4.42 4.80 -27.71
C ASN A 558 -5.84 4.75 -27.14
N MET A 559 -6.34 3.55 -26.81
CA MET A 559 -7.64 3.38 -26.20
C MET A 559 -7.61 3.78 -24.71
N GLU A 560 -6.56 3.38 -24.00
CA GLU A 560 -6.39 3.72 -22.58
C GLU A 560 -6.30 5.22 -22.34
N GLU A 561 -5.62 5.95 -23.21
CA GLU A 561 -5.35 7.38 -23.08
C GLU A 561 -6.40 8.28 -23.72
N LYS A 562 -7.30 7.72 -24.57
CA LYS A 562 -8.32 8.52 -25.24
C LYS A 562 -9.24 9.20 -24.24
N GLN A 563 -9.22 10.54 -24.25
CA GLN A 563 -9.94 11.37 -23.30
C GLN A 563 -11.44 11.35 -23.53
N ILE A 564 -12.21 11.40 -22.47
CA ILE A 564 -13.65 11.67 -22.48
C ILE A 564 -13.84 13.11 -22.02
N PRO A 565 -14.47 13.99 -22.82
CA PRO A 565 -14.72 15.37 -22.42
C PRO A 565 -15.50 15.45 -21.10
N ALA A 566 -15.07 16.34 -20.21
CA ALA A 566 -15.67 16.47 -18.87
C ALA A 566 -17.15 16.94 -18.92
N ASP A 567 -17.53 17.63 -19.99
CA ASP A 567 -18.87 18.14 -20.25
C ASP A 567 -19.76 17.19 -21.06
N LEU A 568 -19.27 15.99 -21.43
CA LEU A 568 -20.04 15.02 -22.19
C LEU A 568 -21.33 14.67 -21.45
N ASN A 569 -22.46 14.93 -22.12
CA ASN A 569 -23.77 14.47 -21.66
C ASN A 569 -24.04 13.07 -22.20
N TYR A 570 -24.03 12.06 -21.35
CA TYR A 570 -24.26 10.67 -21.76
C TYR A 570 -25.69 10.38 -22.23
N ASP A 571 -26.65 11.32 -22.03
CA ASP A 571 -28.01 11.18 -22.60
C ASP A 571 -28.02 11.40 -24.11
N ASP A 572 -27.07 12.15 -24.62
CA ASP A 572 -26.95 12.45 -26.06
C ASP A 572 -26.25 11.32 -26.82
N VAL A 573 -25.67 10.33 -26.12
CA VAL A 573 -25.02 9.17 -26.72
C VAL A 573 -26.09 8.14 -27.13
N LEU A 574 -26.43 8.12 -28.43
CA LEU A 574 -27.43 7.19 -28.98
C LEU A 574 -26.94 5.75 -28.90
N ASN A 575 -27.87 4.81 -28.67
CA ASN A 575 -27.62 3.36 -28.60
C ASN A 575 -26.76 2.90 -27.43
N LEU A 576 -26.48 3.76 -26.45
CA LEU A 576 -25.86 3.36 -25.21
C LEU A 576 -26.87 2.62 -24.32
N SER A 577 -26.49 1.47 -23.76
CA SER A 577 -27.38 0.73 -22.86
C SER A 577 -27.77 1.59 -21.64
N LEU A 578 -28.98 1.37 -21.10
CA LEU A 578 -29.47 2.13 -19.94
C LEU A 578 -28.53 1.95 -18.72
N GLU A 579 -28.04 0.73 -18.52
CA GLU A 579 -27.09 0.43 -17.45
C GLU A 579 -25.76 1.19 -17.63
N ALA A 580 -25.20 1.13 -18.84
CA ALA A 580 -23.95 1.84 -19.14
C ALA A 580 -24.12 3.35 -18.96
N ARG A 581 -25.23 3.92 -19.45
CA ARG A 581 -25.52 5.35 -19.29
C ARG A 581 -25.58 5.77 -17.83
N GLN A 582 -26.30 5.03 -16.98
CA GLN A 582 -26.38 5.30 -15.54
C GLN A 582 -25.02 5.22 -14.86
N LYS A 583 -24.22 4.21 -15.21
CA LYS A 583 -22.89 4.00 -14.62
C LYS A 583 -21.88 5.05 -15.08
N LEU A 584 -21.86 5.39 -16.34
CA LEU A 584 -21.00 6.45 -16.88
C LEU A 584 -21.31 7.81 -16.25
N LYS A 585 -22.59 8.15 -16.09
CA LYS A 585 -23.01 9.37 -15.34
C LYS A 585 -22.55 9.37 -13.90
N LYS A 586 -22.63 8.22 -13.22
CA LYS A 586 -22.22 8.07 -11.82
C LYS A 586 -20.72 8.16 -11.63
N VAL A 587 -19.96 7.47 -12.49
CA VAL A 587 -18.50 7.35 -12.38
C VAL A 587 -17.76 8.52 -13.03
N ARG A 588 -18.29 9.04 -14.14
CA ARG A 588 -17.66 10.10 -14.96
C ARG A 588 -16.18 9.81 -15.25
N PRO A 589 -15.88 8.70 -15.97
CA PRO A 589 -14.51 8.34 -16.31
C PRO A 589 -13.88 9.43 -17.17
N VAL A 590 -12.58 9.67 -17.00
CA VAL A 590 -11.84 10.68 -17.77
C VAL A 590 -11.24 10.12 -19.04
N THR A 591 -11.11 8.79 -19.17
CA THR A 591 -10.61 8.12 -20.38
C THR A 591 -11.49 6.94 -20.78
N ILE A 592 -11.38 6.54 -22.05
CA ILE A 592 -12.01 5.32 -22.54
C ILE A 592 -11.49 4.09 -21.78
N GLY A 593 -10.18 4.02 -21.51
CA GLY A 593 -9.62 2.94 -20.70
C GLY A 593 -10.29 2.81 -19.33
N GLN A 594 -10.56 3.92 -18.64
CA GLN A 594 -11.32 3.90 -17.40
C GLN A 594 -12.76 3.41 -17.60
N ALA A 595 -13.43 3.86 -18.67
CA ALA A 595 -14.79 3.43 -18.98
C ALA A 595 -14.88 1.90 -19.16
N THR A 596 -13.88 1.27 -19.80
CA THR A 596 -13.84 -0.20 -19.99
C THR A 596 -13.77 -0.97 -18.67
N ARG A 597 -13.23 -0.37 -17.61
CA ARG A 597 -13.07 -1.01 -16.28
C ARG A 597 -14.28 -0.86 -15.36
N ILE A 598 -15.25 -0.06 -15.74
CA ILE A 598 -16.49 0.10 -14.95
C ILE A 598 -17.33 -1.17 -15.09
N SER A 599 -17.65 -1.79 -13.94
CA SER A 599 -18.49 -3.00 -13.93
C SER A 599 -19.86 -2.76 -14.57
N GLY A 600 -20.24 -3.58 -15.56
CA GLY A 600 -21.51 -3.49 -16.31
C GLY A 600 -21.45 -2.60 -17.54
N ILE A 601 -20.30 -2.10 -17.93
CA ILE A 601 -20.02 -1.53 -19.25
C ILE A 601 -19.46 -2.65 -20.13
N ASN A 602 -20.07 -2.89 -21.26
CA ASN A 602 -19.66 -3.95 -22.19
C ASN A 602 -18.91 -3.37 -23.42
N PRO A 603 -18.21 -4.20 -24.21
CA PRO A 603 -17.48 -3.74 -25.39
C PRO A 603 -18.35 -3.02 -26.43
N ALA A 604 -19.62 -3.36 -26.56
CA ALA A 604 -20.53 -2.67 -27.47
C ALA A 604 -20.83 -1.24 -27.00
N ASP A 605 -21.02 -1.03 -25.68
CA ASP A 605 -21.18 0.31 -25.10
C ASP A 605 -19.94 1.19 -25.35
N ILE A 606 -18.73 0.60 -25.22
CA ILE A 606 -17.47 1.29 -25.54
C ILE A 606 -17.38 1.67 -27.01
N SER A 607 -17.78 0.76 -27.91
CA SER A 607 -17.78 1.05 -29.35
C SER A 607 -18.73 2.20 -29.69
N VAL A 608 -19.92 2.22 -29.09
CA VAL A 608 -20.91 3.30 -29.24
C VAL A 608 -20.32 4.63 -28.76
N LEU A 609 -19.68 4.63 -27.59
CA LEU A 609 -19.04 5.82 -27.02
C LEU A 609 -17.92 6.35 -27.91
N LEU A 610 -17.06 5.47 -28.44
CA LEU A 610 -15.98 5.83 -29.38
C LEU A 610 -16.52 6.45 -30.66
N ILE A 611 -17.59 5.89 -31.23
CA ILE A 611 -18.23 6.44 -32.45
C ILE A 611 -18.80 7.83 -32.14
N HIS A 612 -19.48 8.00 -31.00
CA HIS A 612 -20.03 9.29 -30.62
C HIS A 612 -18.92 10.35 -30.44
N LEU A 613 -17.83 10.02 -29.74
CA LEU A 613 -16.70 10.92 -29.57
C LEU A 613 -16.09 11.34 -30.90
N LYS A 614 -15.89 10.38 -31.81
CA LYS A 614 -15.37 10.67 -33.16
C LYS A 614 -16.29 11.58 -33.96
N THR A 615 -17.60 11.38 -33.84
CA THR A 615 -18.60 12.14 -34.64
C THR A 615 -18.77 13.57 -34.11
N GLN A 616 -18.75 13.76 -32.77
CA GLN A 616 -19.03 15.05 -32.16
C GLN A 616 -17.78 15.90 -31.91
N TYR A 617 -16.62 15.26 -31.66
CA TYR A 617 -15.38 15.94 -31.25
C TYR A 617 -14.23 15.76 -32.26
N GLY A 618 -14.40 14.95 -33.30
CA GLY A 618 -13.48 14.90 -34.47
C GLY A 618 -12.19 14.12 -34.24
N ASP A 619 -12.12 13.29 -33.18
CA ASP A 619 -10.93 12.49 -32.84
C ASP A 619 -11.08 11.01 -33.19
#